data_34a8433fe85d85d05df7833743afcb8a
#
_entry.id   34a8433fe85d85d05df7833743afcb8a
#
_cell.length_a   1.000
_cell.length_b   1.000
_cell.length_c   1.000
_cell.angle_alpha   90.00
_cell.angle_beta   90.00
_cell.angle_gamma   90.00
#
_symmetry.space_group_name_H-M   'P 1'
#
loop_
_entity.id
_entity.type
_entity.pdbx_description
1 polymer ?
#
loop_
_entity_poly.entity_id
_entity_poly.type
_entity_poly.pdbx_seq_one_letter_code
_entity_poly.pdbx_strand_id
1 'polypeptide(L)'
;TTASDMALWLKAQMGKLDLPDKLANAIAASHEIIEAHYPSDGIRSDSAGSSYFNGWYISDDGIIEHGGWNPTYKAQVIIDLAKETAVFTDCNSTANTQWYAMRSCYGKLTGHNEYTEIVNCDMLIIDIIASVISIAVSLIILFVLIMLLTQKKRLMKKNSSPKKEKALLCARLVLLIPLLSLSVSLPYILGAVMGYPGFGYQKVWAWGGQSAVVMGLILDVLFILLIITSIKRYILKKRNN
;
A
#
# COMPACT_ATOMS: atom_id res chain seq x y z
N THR A 1 20.91 10.39 7.05
CA THR A 1 20.91 11.64 6.26
C THR A 1 19.84 12.57 6.80
N THR A 2 20.14 13.85 6.87
CA THR A 2 19.21 14.90 7.27
C THR A 2 18.76 15.71 6.05
N ALA A 3 17.69 16.50 6.19
CA ALA A 3 17.28 17.44 5.13
C ALA A 3 18.38 18.44 4.76
N SER A 4 19.18 18.85 5.76
CA SER A 4 20.34 19.73 5.54
C SER A 4 21.45 19.05 4.71
N ASP A 5 21.75 17.77 4.97
CA ASP A 5 22.71 17.01 4.18
C ASP A 5 22.23 16.85 2.74
N MET A 6 20.94 16.59 2.54
CA MET A 6 20.34 16.49 1.20
C MET A 6 20.37 17.83 0.47
N ALA A 7 20.14 18.94 1.16
CA ALA A 7 20.26 20.27 0.55
C ALA A 7 21.70 20.57 0.09
N LEU A 8 22.70 20.17 0.86
CA LEU A 8 24.11 20.28 0.45
C LEU A 8 24.42 19.38 -0.74
N TRP A 9 23.93 18.13 -0.70
CA TRP A 9 24.10 17.19 -1.80
C TRP A 9 23.45 17.70 -3.10
N LEU A 10 22.24 18.27 -3.03
CA LEU A 10 21.56 18.88 -4.18
C LEU A 10 22.37 20.08 -4.74
N LYS A 11 22.93 20.92 -3.87
CA LYS A 11 23.81 22.00 -4.31
C LYS A 11 25.04 21.46 -5.03
N ALA A 12 25.62 20.35 -4.56
CA ALA A 12 26.72 19.69 -5.25
C ALA A 12 26.30 19.17 -6.62
N GLN A 13 25.14 18.50 -6.72
CA GLN A 13 24.58 17.99 -7.98
C GLN A 13 24.32 19.12 -8.99
N MET A 14 23.93 20.30 -8.52
CA MET A 14 23.71 21.48 -9.36
C MET A 14 24.98 22.30 -9.66
N GLY A 15 26.17 21.85 -9.23
CA GLY A 15 27.42 22.62 -9.41
C GLY A 15 27.48 23.91 -8.60
N LYS A 16 26.70 24.02 -7.50
CA LYS A 16 26.63 25.22 -6.65
C LYS A 16 27.55 25.15 -5.42
N LEU A 17 28.44 24.17 -5.37
CA LEU A 17 29.47 24.05 -4.34
C LEU A 17 30.87 24.08 -4.98
N ASP A 18 31.80 24.64 -4.26
CA ASP A 18 33.21 24.54 -4.61
C ASP A 18 33.74 23.14 -4.25
N LEU A 19 33.88 22.30 -5.26
CA LEU A 19 34.27 20.89 -5.15
C LEU A 19 35.60 20.66 -5.89
N PRO A 20 36.38 19.67 -5.47
CA PRO A 20 37.56 19.26 -6.26
C PRO A 20 37.13 18.89 -7.70
N ASP A 21 37.92 19.33 -8.68
CA ASP A 21 37.62 19.17 -10.12
C ASP A 21 37.20 17.74 -10.50
N LYS A 22 37.91 16.75 -9.95
CA LYS A 22 37.59 15.33 -10.23
C LYS A 22 36.16 14.96 -9.80
N LEU A 23 35.71 15.48 -8.66
CA LEU A 23 34.38 15.21 -8.14
C LEU A 23 33.31 16.00 -8.92
N ALA A 24 33.56 17.27 -9.19
CA ALA A 24 32.68 18.10 -9.98
C ALA A 24 32.45 17.51 -11.39
N ASN A 25 33.52 17.07 -12.06
CA ASN A 25 33.44 16.42 -13.36
C ASN A 25 32.71 15.08 -13.32
N ALA A 26 32.90 14.28 -12.26
CA ALA A 26 32.18 13.01 -12.10
C ALA A 26 30.69 13.23 -11.90
N ILE A 27 30.28 14.25 -11.15
CA ILE A 27 28.88 14.64 -10.97
C ILE A 27 28.28 15.07 -12.32
N ALA A 28 28.94 16.00 -13.05
CA ALA A 28 28.48 16.45 -14.34
C ALA A 28 28.32 15.28 -15.33
N ALA A 29 29.32 14.41 -15.43
CA ALA A 29 29.26 13.22 -16.29
C ALA A 29 28.15 12.24 -15.90
N SER A 30 27.74 12.20 -14.63
CA SER A 30 26.64 11.32 -14.19
C SER A 30 25.28 11.79 -14.70
N HIS A 31 25.14 13.06 -15.09
CA HIS A 31 23.92 13.65 -15.62
C HIS A 31 23.86 13.62 -17.17
N GLU A 32 24.90 13.13 -17.81
CA GLU A 32 24.97 13.05 -19.28
C GLU A 32 24.66 11.63 -19.76
N ILE A 33 23.80 11.53 -20.78
CA ILE A 33 23.53 10.26 -21.47
C ILE A 33 24.67 10.04 -22.46
N ILE A 34 25.54 9.07 -22.19
CA ILE A 34 26.63 8.69 -23.08
C ILE A 34 26.24 7.38 -23.77
N GLU A 35 25.55 7.46 -24.89
CA GLU A 35 25.08 6.29 -25.67
C GLU A 35 26.16 5.28 -26.01
N ALA A 36 27.42 5.74 -26.18
CA ALA A 36 28.56 4.86 -26.48
C ALA A 36 28.92 3.86 -25.37
N HIS A 37 28.47 4.09 -24.14
CA HIS A 37 28.75 3.21 -23.01
C HIS A 37 27.64 2.19 -22.71
N TYR A 38 26.49 2.34 -23.37
CA TYR A 38 25.34 1.46 -23.16
C TYR A 38 24.79 1.00 -24.52
N PRO A 39 24.78 -0.30 -24.76
CA PRO A 39 24.02 -0.87 -25.88
C PRO A 39 22.55 -0.40 -25.78
N SER A 40 21.86 -0.28 -26.88
CA SER A 40 20.47 0.19 -26.98
C SER A 40 19.46 -0.54 -26.07
N ASP A 41 19.84 -1.69 -25.54
CA ASP A 41 19.10 -2.50 -24.56
C ASP A 41 19.38 -2.14 -23.09
N GLY A 42 20.40 -1.29 -22.82
CA GLY A 42 20.75 -0.81 -21.46
C GLY A 42 20.12 0.52 -21.07
N ILE A 43 19.60 1.29 -22.03
CA ILE A 43 18.86 2.53 -21.77
C ILE A 43 17.38 2.17 -21.63
N ARG A 44 16.86 2.22 -20.40
CA ARG A 44 15.43 2.05 -20.17
C ARG A 44 14.73 3.41 -20.35
N SER A 45 13.99 3.57 -21.45
CA SER A 45 13.00 4.63 -21.52
C SER A 45 11.73 4.18 -20.77
N ASP A 46 11.19 5.02 -19.93
CA ASP A 46 9.85 4.83 -19.42
C ASP A 46 8.80 5.35 -20.40
N SER A 47 7.52 5.07 -20.14
CA SER A 47 6.40 5.53 -20.95
C SER A 47 6.20 7.06 -20.93
N ALA A 48 7.02 7.80 -20.18
CA ALA A 48 6.97 9.26 -20.02
C ALA A 48 8.10 9.98 -20.79
N GLY A 49 8.89 9.26 -21.60
CA GLY A 49 9.98 9.87 -22.40
C GLY A 49 11.26 10.13 -21.60
N SER A 50 11.47 9.44 -20.47
CA SER A 50 12.72 9.56 -19.70
C SER A 50 13.64 8.38 -19.97
N SER A 51 14.94 8.64 -20.09
CA SER A 51 15.99 7.62 -20.20
C SER A 51 16.64 7.36 -18.86
N TYR A 52 16.80 6.08 -18.47
CA TYR A 52 17.48 5.73 -17.21
C TYR A 52 18.96 5.50 -17.48
N PHE A 53 19.81 6.31 -16.84
CA PHE A 53 21.24 6.29 -17.02
C PHE A 53 22.01 6.69 -15.76
N ASN A 54 23.09 6.01 -15.42
CA ASN A 54 23.96 6.30 -14.26
C ASN A 54 23.19 6.45 -12.93
N GLY A 55 22.05 5.80 -12.77
CA GLY A 55 21.22 5.94 -11.59
C GLY A 55 20.24 7.11 -11.66
N TRP A 56 20.07 7.77 -12.80
CA TRP A 56 19.16 8.88 -13.02
C TRP A 56 18.14 8.58 -14.11
N TYR A 57 16.92 9.04 -13.93
CA TYR A 57 15.96 9.23 -15.01
C TYR A 57 16.17 10.64 -15.56
N ILE A 58 16.45 10.76 -16.85
CA ILE A 58 16.70 12.03 -17.51
C ILE A 58 15.64 12.16 -18.60
N SER A 59 14.80 13.19 -18.51
CA SER A 59 13.74 13.47 -19.47
C SER A 59 14.28 14.25 -20.68
N ASP A 60 13.50 14.29 -21.78
CA ASP A 60 13.89 14.99 -23.02
C ASP A 60 14.08 16.50 -22.81
N ASP A 61 13.42 17.09 -21.81
CA ASP A 61 13.59 18.50 -21.41
C ASP A 61 14.73 18.71 -20.39
N GLY A 62 15.52 17.67 -20.11
CA GLY A 62 16.73 17.75 -19.29
C GLY A 62 16.47 17.72 -17.77
N ILE A 63 15.27 17.35 -17.33
CA ILE A 63 14.98 17.17 -15.91
C ILE A 63 15.57 15.83 -15.45
N ILE A 64 16.29 15.86 -14.32
CA ILE A 64 17.00 14.72 -13.73
C ILE A 64 16.24 14.28 -12.51
N GLU A 65 15.84 13.03 -12.45
CA GLU A 65 15.05 12.48 -11.34
C GLU A 65 15.60 11.15 -10.85
N HIS A 66 15.40 10.88 -9.58
CA HIS A 66 15.52 9.52 -9.04
C HIS A 66 14.62 9.34 -7.82
N GLY A 67 14.14 8.12 -7.64
CA GLY A 67 13.31 7.76 -6.50
C GLY A 67 13.80 6.51 -5.79
N GLY A 68 13.70 6.50 -4.47
CA GLY A 68 13.91 5.34 -3.63
C GLY A 68 12.62 4.92 -2.96
N TRP A 69 12.38 3.62 -2.91
CA TRP A 69 11.21 3.07 -2.27
C TRP A 69 11.54 1.80 -1.49
N ASN A 70 11.07 1.78 -0.28
CA ASN A 70 11.03 0.57 0.53
C ASN A 70 9.68 0.49 1.28
N PRO A 71 9.38 -0.60 2.00
CA PRO A 71 8.05 -0.82 2.59
C PRO A 71 7.52 0.29 3.51
N THR A 72 8.39 1.12 4.06
CA THR A 72 8.01 2.13 5.06
C THR A 72 8.47 3.54 4.73
N TYR A 73 9.32 3.69 3.71
CA TYR A 73 9.90 4.99 3.34
C TYR A 73 9.93 5.17 1.84
N LYS A 74 9.70 6.39 1.41
CA LYS A 74 9.97 6.85 0.05
C LYS A 74 10.84 8.09 0.10
N ALA A 75 11.79 8.16 -0.82
CA ALA A 75 12.59 9.35 -1.05
C ALA A 75 12.61 9.64 -2.55
N GLN A 76 12.51 10.90 -2.92
CA GLN A 76 12.54 11.30 -4.32
C GLN A 76 13.26 12.64 -4.49
N VAL A 77 13.88 12.80 -5.65
CA VAL A 77 14.58 14.01 -6.03
C VAL A 77 14.24 14.39 -7.47
N ILE A 78 14.09 15.71 -7.71
CA ILE A 78 14.06 16.35 -9.02
C ILE A 78 15.15 17.39 -9.04
N ILE A 79 15.93 17.44 -10.12
CA ILE A 79 16.95 18.46 -10.39
C ILE A 79 16.69 19.03 -11.79
N ASP A 80 16.52 20.33 -11.86
CA ASP A 80 16.43 21.10 -13.09
C ASP A 80 17.61 22.08 -13.12
N LEU A 81 18.63 21.71 -13.89
CA LEU A 81 19.84 22.50 -14.02
C LEU A 81 19.59 23.82 -14.75
N ALA A 82 18.69 23.81 -15.74
CA ALA A 82 18.36 25.00 -16.53
C ALA A 82 17.65 26.07 -15.70
N LYS A 83 16.79 25.64 -14.74
CA LYS A 83 16.09 26.54 -13.83
C LYS A 83 16.76 26.69 -12.48
N GLU A 84 17.95 26.14 -12.33
CA GLU A 84 18.73 26.17 -11.07
C GLU A 84 17.89 25.74 -9.85
N THR A 85 16.99 24.79 -10.04
CA THR A 85 16.04 24.34 -9.02
C THR A 85 16.18 22.85 -8.76
N ALA A 86 16.21 22.49 -7.50
CA ALA A 86 16.13 21.09 -7.10
C ALA A 86 15.16 20.91 -5.91
N VAL A 87 14.43 19.82 -5.91
CA VAL A 87 13.50 19.46 -4.84
C VAL A 87 13.80 18.04 -4.38
N PHE A 88 13.91 17.87 -3.08
CA PHE A 88 14.00 16.56 -2.44
C PHE A 88 12.83 16.40 -1.47
N THR A 89 12.25 15.22 -1.46
CA THR A 89 11.24 14.85 -0.46
C THR A 89 11.52 13.45 0.05
N ASP A 90 11.26 13.25 1.33
CA ASP A 90 11.20 11.93 1.93
C ASP A 90 9.97 11.81 2.84
N CYS A 91 9.50 10.60 3.02
CA CYS A 91 8.43 10.32 3.95
C CYS A 91 8.50 8.88 4.48
N ASN A 92 7.99 8.68 5.68
CA ASN A 92 7.81 7.37 6.30
C ASN A 92 6.48 6.70 5.88
N SER A 93 6.13 6.81 4.61
CA SER A 93 4.90 6.26 4.05
C SER A 93 5.18 5.67 2.67
N THR A 94 4.38 4.67 2.29
CA THR A 94 4.39 4.09 0.94
C THR A 94 3.44 4.78 -0.02
N ALA A 95 2.63 5.75 0.46
CA ALA A 95 1.66 6.46 -0.36
C ALA A 95 2.34 7.25 -1.50
N ASN A 96 1.70 7.31 -2.65
CA ASN A 96 2.18 8.10 -3.79
C ASN A 96 2.03 9.61 -3.58
N THR A 97 1.34 10.03 -2.52
CA THR A 97 1.11 11.44 -2.16
C THR A 97 2.42 12.24 -2.12
N GLN A 98 3.51 11.64 -1.64
CA GLN A 98 4.82 12.28 -1.59
C GLN A 98 5.35 12.63 -2.98
N TRP A 99 5.21 11.74 -3.95
CA TRP A 99 5.64 11.97 -5.32
C TRP A 99 4.87 13.14 -5.96
N TYR A 100 3.54 13.18 -5.76
CA TYR A 100 2.71 14.30 -6.22
C TYR A 100 3.05 15.60 -5.50
N ALA A 101 3.31 15.56 -4.19
CA ALA A 101 3.71 16.73 -3.43
C ALA A 101 5.03 17.32 -3.93
N MET A 102 6.02 16.45 -4.23
CA MET A 102 7.31 16.86 -4.80
C MET A 102 7.11 17.54 -6.15
N ARG A 103 6.38 16.92 -7.07
CA ARG A 103 6.12 17.47 -8.39
C ARG A 103 5.31 18.76 -8.34
N SER A 104 4.31 18.85 -7.44
CA SER A 104 3.58 20.11 -7.20
C SER A 104 4.49 21.22 -6.68
N CYS A 105 5.42 20.88 -5.77
CA CYS A 105 6.40 21.84 -5.27
C CYS A 105 7.33 22.32 -6.38
N TYR A 106 7.89 21.40 -7.16
CA TYR A 106 8.72 21.71 -8.33
C TYR A 106 7.96 22.57 -9.35
N GLY A 107 6.74 22.18 -9.70
CA GLY A 107 5.90 22.92 -10.65
C GLY A 107 5.62 24.35 -10.20
N LYS A 108 5.34 24.58 -8.92
CA LYS A 108 5.16 25.93 -8.36
C LYS A 108 6.43 26.76 -8.39
N LEU A 109 7.60 26.16 -8.13
CA LEU A 109 8.88 26.85 -8.14
C LEU A 109 9.32 27.22 -9.55
N THR A 110 9.00 26.38 -10.54
CA THR A 110 9.52 26.51 -11.92
C THR A 110 8.49 27.02 -12.92
N GLY A 111 7.21 27.15 -12.52
CA GLY A 111 6.13 27.54 -13.40
C GLY A 111 5.61 26.44 -14.34
N HIS A 112 5.96 25.18 -14.07
CA HIS A 112 5.44 24.01 -14.81
C HIS A 112 4.05 23.62 -14.28
N ASN A 113 2.99 23.98 -15.00
CA ASN A 113 1.61 23.73 -14.59
C ASN A 113 1.24 22.23 -14.55
N GLU A 114 1.86 21.40 -15.38
CA GLU A 114 1.62 19.95 -15.44
C GLU A 114 1.94 19.21 -14.12
N TYR A 115 2.82 19.77 -13.30
CA TYR A 115 3.19 19.19 -11.99
C TYR A 115 2.37 19.73 -10.83
N THR A 116 1.41 20.64 -11.06
CA THR A 116 0.62 21.27 -9.98
C THR A 116 -0.63 20.50 -9.62
N GLU A 117 -1.04 19.53 -10.44
CA GLU A 117 -2.23 18.73 -10.18
C GLU A 117 -1.90 17.51 -9.30
N ILE A 118 -2.59 17.43 -8.17
CA ILE A 118 -2.61 16.21 -7.36
C ILE A 118 -3.60 15.26 -8.01
N VAL A 119 -3.13 14.41 -8.92
CA VAL A 119 -3.98 13.42 -9.58
C VAL A 119 -3.90 12.08 -8.86
N ASN A 120 -5.06 11.60 -8.45
CA ASN A 120 -5.38 10.24 -7.98
C ASN A 120 -4.37 9.54 -7.07
N CYS A 121 -4.68 9.57 -5.78
CA CYS A 121 -4.11 8.64 -4.81
C CYS A 121 -4.86 7.30 -4.86
N ASP A 122 -4.41 6.35 -5.65
CA ASP A 122 -4.99 4.99 -5.68
C ASP A 122 -5.09 4.38 -4.28
N MET A 123 -4.09 4.64 -3.43
CA MET A 123 -4.10 4.20 -2.03
C MET A 123 -5.19 4.86 -1.20
N LEU A 124 -5.55 6.13 -1.48
CA LEU A 124 -6.66 6.80 -0.79
C LEU A 124 -8.00 6.13 -1.12
N ILE A 125 -8.21 5.75 -2.37
CA ILE A 125 -9.42 5.02 -2.80
C ILE A 125 -9.50 3.68 -2.08
N ILE A 126 -8.40 2.93 -2.03
CA ILE A 126 -8.31 1.65 -1.30
C ILE A 126 -8.61 1.86 0.19
N ASP A 127 -8.04 2.89 0.82
CA ASP A 127 -8.28 3.21 2.22
C ASP A 127 -9.73 3.58 2.50
N ILE A 128 -10.37 4.36 1.64
CA ILE A 128 -11.80 4.71 1.75
C ILE A 128 -12.65 3.45 1.64
N ILE A 129 -12.43 2.62 0.61
CA ILE A 129 -13.19 1.38 0.40
C ILE A 129 -13.02 0.44 1.59
N ALA A 130 -11.78 0.19 2.03
CA ALA A 130 -11.49 -0.67 3.17
C ALA A 130 -12.11 -0.14 4.47
N SER A 131 -12.12 1.17 4.68
CA SER A 131 -12.74 1.82 5.85
C SER A 131 -14.26 1.65 5.83
N VAL A 132 -14.91 1.88 4.70
CA VAL A 132 -16.36 1.70 4.54
C VAL A 132 -16.77 0.25 4.81
N ILE A 133 -16.04 -0.72 4.24
CA ILE A 133 -16.26 -2.15 4.48
C ILE A 133 -16.05 -2.46 5.96
N SER A 134 -15.01 -1.96 6.60
CA SER A 134 -14.71 -2.16 8.01
C SER A 134 -15.84 -1.67 8.92
N ILE A 135 -16.40 -0.50 8.64
CA ILE A 135 -17.54 0.05 9.37
C ILE A 135 -18.77 -0.87 9.20
N ALA A 136 -19.10 -1.24 7.96
CA ALA A 136 -20.25 -2.11 7.67
C ALA A 136 -20.11 -3.47 8.39
N VAL A 137 -18.94 -4.10 8.32
CA VAL A 137 -18.66 -5.38 8.99
C VAL A 137 -18.72 -5.23 10.51
N SER A 138 -18.22 -4.12 11.08
CA SER A 138 -18.31 -3.84 12.52
C SER A 138 -19.76 -3.75 13.00
N LEU A 139 -20.65 -3.12 12.23
CA LEU A 139 -22.09 -3.10 12.52
C LEU A 139 -22.71 -4.50 12.48
N ILE A 140 -22.30 -5.34 11.53
CA ILE A 140 -22.73 -6.75 11.46
C ILE A 140 -22.22 -7.51 12.69
N ILE A 141 -20.97 -7.30 13.10
CA ILE A 141 -20.41 -7.92 14.33
C ILE A 141 -21.25 -7.53 15.54
N LEU A 142 -21.57 -6.25 15.72
CA LEU A 142 -22.40 -5.77 16.81
C LEU A 142 -23.77 -6.45 16.79
N PHE A 143 -24.42 -6.56 15.63
CA PHE A 143 -25.68 -7.27 15.47
C PHE A 143 -25.56 -8.76 15.83
N VAL A 144 -24.51 -9.45 15.39
CA VAL A 144 -24.23 -10.85 15.71
C VAL A 144 -24.02 -11.03 17.22
N LEU A 145 -23.31 -10.12 17.89
CA LEU A 145 -23.13 -10.14 19.35
C LEU A 145 -24.46 -10.00 20.09
N ILE A 146 -25.30 -9.04 19.70
CA ILE A 146 -26.65 -8.88 20.28
C ILE A 146 -27.46 -10.17 20.08
N MET A 147 -27.41 -10.75 18.88
CA MET A 147 -28.07 -12.02 18.57
C MET A 147 -27.53 -13.16 19.47
N LEU A 148 -26.24 -13.22 19.70
CA LEU A 148 -25.58 -14.23 20.53
C LEU A 148 -26.02 -14.12 22.00
N LEU A 149 -26.17 -12.91 22.52
CA LEU A 149 -26.66 -12.64 23.88
C LEU A 149 -28.13 -13.00 24.05
N THR A 150 -28.95 -12.70 23.04
CA THR A 150 -30.40 -12.94 23.08
C THR A 150 -30.81 -14.33 22.57
N GLN A 151 -29.89 -15.12 22.05
CA GLN A 151 -30.13 -16.38 21.36
C GLN A 151 -30.91 -17.40 22.19
N LYS A 152 -30.61 -17.50 23.50
CA LYS A 152 -31.29 -18.44 24.41
C LYS A 152 -32.81 -18.21 24.44
N LYS A 153 -33.24 -16.94 24.59
CA LYS A 153 -34.67 -16.55 24.60
C LYS A 153 -35.41 -16.86 23.31
N ARG A 154 -34.74 -16.66 22.16
CA ARG A 154 -35.31 -16.87 20.81
C ARG A 154 -35.41 -18.35 20.43
N LEU A 155 -34.39 -19.16 20.81
CA LEU A 155 -34.34 -20.57 20.43
C LEU A 155 -35.32 -21.43 21.20
N MET A 156 -35.71 -21.04 22.43
CA MET A 156 -36.71 -21.75 23.22
C MET A 156 -38.10 -21.69 22.58
N LYS A 157 -38.38 -20.69 21.74
CA LYS A 157 -39.72 -20.53 21.12
C LYS A 157 -39.90 -21.33 19.81
N LYS A 158 -38.87 -21.92 19.22
CA LYS A 158 -38.92 -22.54 17.90
C LYS A 158 -38.58 -24.04 17.96
N ASN A 159 -39.57 -24.91 17.75
CA ASN A 159 -39.33 -26.35 17.63
C ASN A 159 -38.61 -26.67 16.31
N SER A 160 -37.47 -27.35 16.38
CA SER A 160 -36.76 -27.87 15.21
C SER A 160 -36.15 -29.22 15.55
N SER A 161 -36.17 -30.17 14.61
CA SER A 161 -35.58 -31.49 14.88
C SER A 161 -34.06 -31.44 15.05
N PRO A 162 -33.48 -32.27 15.93
CA PRO A 162 -32.02 -32.35 16.16
C PRO A 162 -31.25 -32.64 14.86
N LYS A 163 -31.80 -33.47 13.98
CA LYS A 163 -31.19 -33.78 12.67
C LYS A 163 -31.06 -32.53 11.79
N LYS A 164 -32.10 -31.69 11.74
CA LYS A 164 -32.09 -30.43 10.98
C LYS A 164 -31.07 -29.42 11.53
N GLU A 165 -30.97 -29.28 12.84
CA GLU A 165 -29.99 -28.37 13.47
C GLU A 165 -28.55 -28.86 13.28
N LYS A 166 -28.30 -30.18 13.30
CA LYS A 166 -26.99 -30.77 12.96
C LYS A 166 -26.61 -30.51 11.50
N ALA A 167 -27.53 -30.75 10.58
CA ALA A 167 -27.30 -30.47 9.15
C ALA A 167 -26.96 -28.99 8.91
N LEU A 168 -27.72 -28.08 9.55
CA LEU A 168 -27.49 -26.64 9.45
C LEU A 168 -26.14 -26.21 10.05
N LEU A 169 -25.73 -26.82 11.15
CA LEU A 169 -24.40 -26.59 11.71
C LEU A 169 -23.30 -27.03 10.74
N CYS A 170 -23.39 -28.26 10.22
CA CYS A 170 -22.44 -28.78 9.26
C CYS A 170 -22.33 -27.87 8.02
N ALA A 171 -23.47 -27.48 7.42
CA ALA A 171 -23.48 -26.60 6.27
C ALA A 171 -22.80 -25.24 6.54
N ARG A 172 -23.03 -24.67 7.73
CA ARG A 172 -22.39 -23.40 8.13
C ARG A 172 -20.89 -23.55 8.34
N LEU A 173 -20.45 -24.63 8.99
CA LEU A 173 -19.03 -24.87 9.23
C LEU A 173 -18.27 -25.12 7.92
N VAL A 174 -18.88 -25.91 7.01
CA VAL A 174 -18.32 -26.14 5.66
C VAL A 174 -18.15 -24.85 4.87
N LEU A 175 -19.01 -23.85 5.10
CA LEU A 175 -18.88 -22.53 4.46
C LEU A 175 -17.89 -21.61 5.21
N LEU A 176 -18.06 -21.49 6.53
CA LEU A 176 -17.36 -20.46 7.32
C LEU A 176 -15.88 -20.78 7.57
N ILE A 177 -15.52 -22.06 7.75
CA ILE A 177 -14.13 -22.45 7.99
C ILE A 177 -13.25 -22.16 6.76
N PRO A 178 -13.61 -22.55 5.52
CA PRO A 178 -12.86 -22.17 4.33
C PRO A 178 -12.77 -20.65 4.13
N LEU A 179 -13.84 -19.90 4.39
CA LEU A 179 -13.83 -18.44 4.28
C LEU A 179 -12.87 -17.81 5.28
N LEU A 180 -12.85 -18.27 6.53
CA LEU A 180 -11.87 -17.81 7.53
C LEU A 180 -10.45 -18.18 7.09
N SER A 181 -10.23 -19.42 6.64
CA SER A 181 -8.92 -19.86 6.17
C SER A 181 -8.44 -19.03 4.99
N LEU A 182 -9.33 -18.71 4.04
CA LEU A 182 -9.01 -17.86 2.90
C LEU A 182 -8.67 -16.44 3.34
N SER A 183 -9.46 -15.85 4.25
CA SER A 183 -9.22 -14.51 4.79
C SER A 183 -7.83 -14.41 5.44
N VAL A 184 -7.50 -15.33 6.34
CA VAL A 184 -6.19 -15.38 7.02
C VAL A 184 -5.04 -15.63 6.04
N SER A 185 -5.26 -16.46 5.00
CA SER A 185 -4.22 -16.82 4.03
C SER A 185 -4.04 -15.80 2.92
N LEU A 186 -5.01 -14.90 2.72
CA LEU A 186 -5.05 -13.99 1.56
C LEU A 186 -3.76 -13.18 1.37
N PRO A 187 -3.15 -12.56 2.40
CA PRO A 187 -1.89 -11.84 2.25
C PRO A 187 -0.75 -12.72 1.74
N TYR A 188 -0.69 -13.96 2.21
CA TYR A 188 0.36 -14.92 1.80
C TYR A 188 0.14 -15.41 0.36
N ILE A 189 -1.12 -15.65 -0.03
CA ILE A 189 -1.49 -16.03 -1.40
C ILE A 189 -1.14 -14.92 -2.37
N LEU A 190 -1.52 -13.67 -2.06
CA LEU A 190 -1.18 -12.51 -2.87
C LEU A 190 0.33 -12.34 -3.01
N GLY A 191 1.07 -12.49 -1.93
CA GLY A 191 2.54 -12.44 -1.98
C GLY A 191 3.15 -13.52 -2.88
N ALA A 192 2.64 -14.74 -2.80
CA ALA A 192 3.11 -15.81 -3.66
C ALA A 192 2.82 -15.54 -5.15
N VAL A 193 1.61 -15.06 -5.47
CA VAL A 193 1.21 -14.70 -6.84
C VAL A 193 2.05 -13.54 -7.39
N MET A 194 2.39 -12.57 -6.54
CA MET A 194 3.22 -11.42 -6.93
C MET A 194 4.74 -11.72 -6.93
N GLY A 195 5.15 -12.95 -6.65
CA GLY A 195 6.56 -13.35 -6.60
C GLY A 195 7.34 -12.83 -5.38
N TYR A 196 6.65 -12.44 -4.31
CA TYR A 196 7.27 -11.99 -3.06
C TYR A 196 7.17 -13.04 -1.96
N PRO A 197 8.11 -13.99 -1.87
CA PRO A 197 8.10 -15.03 -0.83
C PRO A 197 8.15 -14.40 0.57
N GLY A 198 7.33 -14.92 1.48
CA GLY A 198 7.23 -14.39 2.85
C GLY A 198 6.44 -13.07 2.96
N PHE A 199 5.67 -12.71 1.95
CA PHE A 199 4.68 -11.64 2.06
C PHE A 199 3.55 -12.10 3.01
N GLY A 200 3.21 -11.28 3.98
CA GLY A 200 2.19 -11.57 4.97
C GLY A 200 1.63 -10.28 5.57
N TYR A 201 0.83 -10.37 6.63
CA TYR A 201 0.18 -9.20 7.25
C TYR A 201 1.15 -8.06 7.58
N GLN A 202 2.37 -8.36 8.04
CA GLN A 202 3.37 -7.34 8.32
C GLN A 202 3.75 -6.54 7.08
N LYS A 203 3.90 -7.20 5.93
CA LYS A 203 4.22 -6.53 4.67
C LYS A 203 3.01 -5.80 4.10
N VAL A 204 1.81 -6.36 4.22
CA VAL A 204 0.57 -5.64 3.85
C VAL A 204 0.42 -4.39 4.72
N TRP A 205 0.71 -4.46 6.02
CA TRP A 205 0.70 -3.29 6.91
C TRP A 205 1.71 -2.22 6.48
N ALA A 206 2.89 -2.64 6.06
CA ALA A 206 3.97 -1.74 5.69
C ALA A 206 3.85 -1.19 4.25
N TRP A 207 3.27 -1.97 3.33
CA TRP A 207 3.23 -1.67 1.89
C TRP A 207 1.85 -1.23 1.39
N GLY A 208 0.80 -1.75 2.02
CA GLY A 208 -0.58 -1.41 1.71
C GLY A 208 -1.14 -0.40 2.70
N GLY A 209 -2.36 0.05 2.47
CA GLY A 209 -3.08 0.85 3.46
C GLY A 209 -3.29 0.05 4.76
N GLN A 210 -3.02 0.65 5.90
CA GLN A 210 -3.28 0.03 7.21
C GLN A 210 -4.75 -0.37 7.37
N SER A 211 -5.65 0.37 6.72
CA SER A 211 -7.08 0.08 6.63
C SER A 211 -7.37 -1.31 6.05
N ALA A 212 -6.60 -1.78 5.07
CA ALA A 212 -6.77 -3.11 4.48
C ALA A 212 -6.46 -4.23 5.48
N VAL A 213 -5.43 -4.06 6.32
CA VAL A 213 -5.10 -5.02 7.40
C VAL A 213 -6.20 -5.00 8.46
N VAL A 214 -6.63 -3.81 8.88
CA VAL A 214 -7.72 -3.66 9.87
C VAL A 214 -9.00 -4.31 9.33
N MET A 215 -9.34 -4.11 8.07
CA MET A 215 -10.48 -4.76 7.43
C MET A 215 -10.36 -6.31 7.47
N GLY A 216 -9.20 -6.86 7.13
CA GLY A 216 -8.95 -8.30 7.20
C GLY A 216 -9.17 -8.86 8.61
N LEU A 217 -8.59 -8.21 9.64
CA LEU A 217 -8.75 -8.62 11.04
C LEU A 217 -10.21 -8.54 11.51
N ILE A 218 -10.95 -7.51 11.10
CA ILE A 218 -12.38 -7.37 11.42
C ILE A 218 -13.19 -8.50 10.77
N LEU A 219 -12.88 -8.87 9.52
CA LEU A 219 -13.51 -10.00 8.83
C LEU A 219 -13.23 -11.33 9.54
N ASP A 220 -11.99 -11.57 9.98
CA ASP A 220 -11.63 -12.77 10.75
C ASP A 220 -12.44 -12.87 12.05
N VAL A 221 -12.58 -11.76 12.78
CA VAL A 221 -13.43 -11.69 13.98
C VAL A 221 -14.89 -12.03 13.65
N LEU A 222 -15.43 -11.50 12.53
CA LEU A 222 -16.79 -11.83 12.10
C LEU A 222 -16.96 -13.33 11.85
N PHE A 223 -16.07 -13.96 11.09
CA PHE A 223 -16.16 -15.40 10.79
C PHE A 223 -16.08 -16.24 12.06
N ILE A 224 -15.18 -15.92 12.98
CA ILE A 224 -15.05 -16.60 14.28
C ILE A 224 -16.38 -16.48 15.08
N LEU A 225 -16.96 -15.29 15.16
CA LEU A 225 -18.22 -15.07 15.86
C LEU A 225 -19.39 -15.84 15.24
N LEU A 226 -19.44 -15.91 13.90
CA LEU A 226 -20.47 -16.71 13.21
C LEU A 226 -20.32 -18.21 13.46
N ILE A 227 -19.09 -18.71 13.56
CA ILE A 227 -18.81 -20.10 13.94
C ILE A 227 -19.29 -20.34 15.38
N ILE A 228 -18.88 -19.51 16.33
CA ILE A 228 -19.27 -19.59 17.74
C ILE A 228 -20.80 -19.56 17.88
N THR A 229 -21.45 -18.64 17.18
CA THR A 229 -22.92 -18.51 17.21
C THR A 229 -23.61 -19.76 16.69
N SER A 230 -23.06 -20.38 15.64
CA SER A 230 -23.58 -21.60 15.03
C SER A 230 -23.46 -22.81 15.99
N ILE A 231 -22.32 -22.96 16.64
CA ILE A 231 -22.06 -24.00 17.64
C ILE A 231 -22.96 -23.81 18.86
N LYS A 232 -23.03 -22.59 19.41
CA LYS A 232 -23.88 -22.26 20.56
C LYS A 232 -25.35 -22.57 20.28
N ARG A 233 -25.83 -22.21 19.08
CA ARG A 233 -27.18 -22.52 18.63
C ARG A 233 -27.47 -24.03 18.66
N TYR A 234 -26.56 -24.83 18.11
CA TYR A 234 -26.70 -26.28 18.09
C TYR A 234 -26.74 -26.87 19.52
N ILE A 235 -25.83 -26.46 20.40
CA ILE A 235 -25.77 -26.93 21.78
C ILE A 235 -27.07 -26.60 22.55
N LEU A 236 -27.57 -25.37 22.43
CA LEU A 236 -28.81 -24.94 23.09
C LEU A 236 -30.01 -25.73 22.59
N LYS A 237 -30.08 -26.03 21.32
CA LYS A 237 -31.17 -26.85 20.77
C LYS A 237 -31.09 -28.33 21.18
N LYS A 238 -29.88 -28.88 21.23
CA LYS A 238 -29.67 -30.27 21.71
C LYS A 238 -30.06 -30.47 23.20
N ARG A 239 -29.92 -29.42 24.03
CA ARG A 239 -30.28 -29.49 25.46
C ARG A 239 -31.77 -29.36 25.74
N ASN A 240 -32.54 -28.83 24.77
CA ASN A 240 -33.97 -28.55 24.91
C ASN A 240 -34.86 -29.58 24.20
N ASN A 241 -34.25 -30.58 23.58
CA ASN A 241 -34.92 -31.78 23.02
C ASN A 241 -34.48 -33.02 23.82
#